data_50605c79e38910ee4cd6df46f9b1a046
#
_entry.id   50605c79e38910ee4cd6df46f9b1a046
#
_cell.length_a   1.000
_cell.length_b   1.000
_cell.length_c   1.000
_cell.angle_alpha   90.00
_cell.angle_beta   90.00
_cell.angle_gamma   90.00
#
_symmetry.space_group_name_H-M   'P 1'
#
loop_
_entity.id
_entity.type
_entity.pdbx_description
1 polymer ?
#
loop_
_entity_poly.entity_id
_entity_poly.type
_entity_poly.pdbx_seq_one_letter_code
_entity_poly.pdbx_strand_id
1 'polypeptide(L)'
;MLNEKLKQVRKAKGLSQEQLAVKLNVVRQTISKWEKGFSVPDTEMLIKMAEVLDLNMNAFFNEIMDKNEVKKGSEYDVIIIGAGPGGIFAAYELTKLDRNLKIAVFEAGHALEKRRCPIDGDKIKSCISCKSCSIMSGFGGAGAFSDGKYNITNDFGGTLYEYIGKKQALDLMKYVDEINMKYGGEGTKLYSTAGTRFKTLCIQNDLHLLDASVRHLGTDINYVVLENLYADLKDKVEFFFDMPVQSVSCIDGGYQVFCKDAAYTCKDCIISVGRSGSKWMESVCRDLDIPTKSNRVDIGVRVELPATVFAHLTDELYESKIVYRTEKYGDKVRTFCMNPKGAVVNENTNGIITVNGHSYEDPEKQTENTNFALLVSKNFSEPFKDSNGYGESIARLSNMLGGGVIVQRFGDLIRGRRSTPGRMQDSFMTPTLNATPGDLSLVLPKRILDGIIEMIYALDKVAPGTANDDTLLYGVEVKFYNMEVKVNEQLETCYPGLYIIGDGSGITHSLSHASASGVHVARDITK
;
A
#
# COMPACT_ATOMS: atom_id res chain seq x y z
N MET A 1 -0.40 10.18 -34.57
CA MET A 1 -1.08 9.22 -33.64
C MET A 1 -0.89 7.79 -34.13
N LEU A 2 -0.98 6.76 -33.28
CA LEU A 2 -0.72 5.35 -33.62
C LEU A 2 -1.49 4.87 -34.86
N ASN A 3 -2.77 5.25 -34.98
CA ASN A 3 -3.65 4.91 -36.08
C ASN A 3 -3.14 5.38 -37.47
N GLU A 4 -2.64 6.60 -37.56
CA GLU A 4 -2.11 7.16 -38.79
C GLU A 4 -0.77 6.52 -39.16
N LYS A 5 0.09 6.30 -38.18
CA LYS A 5 1.39 5.65 -38.37
C LYS A 5 1.24 4.19 -38.82
N LEU A 6 0.33 3.44 -38.20
CA LEU A 6 0.00 2.08 -38.60
C LEU A 6 -0.40 2.03 -40.09
N LYS A 7 -1.27 2.95 -40.48
CA LYS A 7 -1.72 3.07 -41.89
C LYS A 7 -0.57 3.43 -42.85
N GLN A 8 0.34 4.34 -42.43
CA GLN A 8 1.50 4.74 -43.21
C GLN A 8 2.49 3.58 -43.41
N VAL A 9 2.85 2.90 -42.30
CA VAL A 9 3.81 1.79 -42.33
C VAL A 9 3.26 0.61 -43.15
N ARG A 10 1.99 0.23 -42.93
CA ARG A 10 1.36 -0.81 -43.75
C ARG A 10 1.45 -0.48 -45.25
N LYS A 11 1.12 0.76 -45.62
CA LYS A 11 1.21 1.21 -47.03
C LYS A 11 2.65 1.21 -47.54
N ALA A 12 3.61 1.66 -46.74
CA ALA A 12 5.03 1.65 -47.13
C ALA A 12 5.57 0.22 -47.38
N LYS A 13 5.05 -0.78 -46.64
CA LYS A 13 5.35 -2.21 -46.87
C LYS A 13 4.49 -2.82 -47.99
N GLY A 14 3.67 -2.04 -48.70
CA GLY A 14 2.85 -2.50 -49.84
C GLY A 14 1.69 -3.43 -49.45
N LEU A 15 1.30 -3.49 -48.17
CA LEU A 15 0.28 -4.42 -47.71
C LEU A 15 -1.13 -3.79 -47.77
N SER A 16 -2.14 -4.55 -48.21
CA SER A 16 -3.54 -4.21 -48.03
C SER A 16 -3.98 -4.44 -46.59
N GLN A 17 -5.12 -3.85 -46.17
CA GLN A 17 -5.71 -4.14 -44.84
C GLN A 17 -6.02 -5.64 -44.68
N GLU A 18 -6.45 -6.30 -45.74
CA GLU A 18 -6.73 -7.74 -45.77
C GLU A 18 -5.46 -8.55 -45.54
N GLN A 19 -4.37 -8.24 -46.28
CA GLN A 19 -3.10 -8.93 -46.16
C GLN A 19 -2.47 -8.76 -44.76
N LEU A 20 -2.57 -7.56 -44.15
CA LEU A 20 -2.11 -7.35 -42.79
C LEU A 20 -2.98 -8.12 -41.79
N ALA A 21 -4.29 -8.15 -42.00
CA ALA A 21 -5.22 -8.87 -41.13
C ALA A 21 -4.92 -10.39 -41.11
N VAL A 22 -4.66 -10.99 -42.29
CA VAL A 22 -4.25 -12.40 -42.42
C VAL A 22 -2.95 -12.67 -41.64
N LYS A 23 -1.93 -11.81 -41.80
CA LYS A 23 -0.63 -11.97 -41.12
C LYS A 23 -0.73 -11.85 -39.61
N LEU A 24 -1.66 -11.04 -39.10
CA LEU A 24 -1.90 -10.82 -37.67
C LEU A 24 -2.93 -11.78 -37.09
N ASN A 25 -3.55 -12.63 -37.91
CA ASN A 25 -4.64 -13.52 -37.52
C ASN A 25 -5.86 -12.79 -36.91
N VAL A 26 -6.26 -11.69 -37.55
CA VAL A 26 -7.45 -10.89 -37.18
C VAL A 26 -8.32 -10.66 -38.42
N VAL A 27 -9.55 -10.16 -38.23
CA VAL A 27 -10.42 -9.79 -39.36
C VAL A 27 -10.06 -8.41 -39.90
N ARG A 28 -10.23 -8.18 -41.22
CA ARG A 28 -9.94 -6.89 -41.87
C ARG A 28 -10.59 -5.70 -41.16
N GLN A 29 -11.80 -5.88 -40.63
CA GLN A 29 -12.53 -4.82 -39.90
C GLN A 29 -11.77 -4.34 -38.64
N THR A 30 -11.00 -5.21 -37.99
CA THR A 30 -10.15 -4.86 -36.83
C THR A 30 -9.05 -3.92 -37.27
N ILE A 31 -8.33 -4.21 -38.36
CA ILE A 31 -7.32 -3.31 -38.92
C ILE A 31 -7.94 -1.96 -39.29
N SER A 32 -9.11 -1.97 -39.94
CA SER A 32 -9.82 -0.73 -40.27
C SER A 32 -10.21 0.12 -39.06
N LYS A 33 -10.62 -0.51 -37.95
CA LYS A 33 -10.93 0.18 -36.69
C LYS A 33 -9.69 0.81 -36.08
N TRP A 34 -8.57 0.08 -36.08
CA TRP A 34 -7.29 0.59 -35.58
C TRP A 34 -6.77 1.76 -36.40
N GLU A 35 -6.80 1.67 -37.75
CA GLU A 35 -6.36 2.75 -38.65
C GLU A 35 -7.28 3.99 -38.63
N LYS A 36 -8.53 3.83 -38.17
CA LYS A 36 -9.49 4.94 -37.99
C LYS A 36 -9.50 5.47 -36.55
N GLY A 37 -8.77 4.83 -35.62
CA GLY A 37 -8.73 5.24 -34.22
C GLY A 37 -9.96 4.86 -33.39
N PHE A 38 -10.85 3.99 -33.91
CA PHE A 38 -12.03 3.51 -33.18
C PHE A 38 -11.71 2.47 -32.10
N SER A 39 -10.55 1.84 -32.18
CA SER A 39 -9.99 0.95 -31.16
C SER A 39 -8.48 0.94 -31.26
N VAL A 40 -7.80 0.49 -30.21
CA VAL A 40 -6.34 0.38 -30.12
C VAL A 40 -5.99 -1.10 -30.02
N PRO A 41 -4.94 -1.59 -30.70
CA PRO A 41 -4.40 -2.93 -30.48
C PRO A 41 -3.92 -3.08 -29.02
N ASP A 42 -4.06 -4.25 -28.44
CA ASP A 42 -3.42 -4.58 -27.16
C ASP A 42 -1.90 -4.76 -27.34
N THR A 43 -1.19 -4.88 -26.22
CA THR A 43 0.29 -4.95 -26.21
C THR A 43 0.81 -6.17 -26.98
N GLU A 44 0.14 -7.31 -26.86
CA GLU A 44 0.54 -8.53 -27.58
C GLU A 44 0.40 -8.36 -29.09
N MET A 45 -0.66 -7.72 -29.53
CA MET A 45 -0.92 -7.43 -30.93
C MET A 45 0.05 -6.38 -31.48
N LEU A 46 0.46 -5.38 -30.68
CA LEU A 46 1.49 -4.41 -31.06
C LEU A 46 2.84 -5.08 -31.30
N ILE A 47 3.22 -6.06 -30.46
CA ILE A 47 4.45 -6.84 -30.65
C ILE A 47 4.39 -7.64 -31.96
N LYS A 48 3.29 -8.37 -32.21
CA LYS A 48 3.07 -9.08 -33.47
C LYS A 48 3.09 -8.15 -34.68
N MET A 49 2.52 -6.96 -34.56
CA MET A 49 2.57 -5.95 -35.62
C MET A 49 3.98 -5.51 -35.92
N ALA A 50 4.81 -5.30 -34.90
CA ALA A 50 6.19 -4.92 -35.08
C ALA A 50 6.98 -5.99 -35.83
N GLU A 51 6.79 -7.25 -35.46
CA GLU A 51 7.42 -8.40 -36.16
C GLU A 51 6.96 -8.51 -37.62
N VAL A 52 5.65 -8.46 -37.86
CA VAL A 52 5.06 -8.61 -39.22
C VAL A 52 5.42 -7.45 -40.13
N LEU A 53 5.56 -6.25 -39.58
CA LEU A 53 5.91 -5.04 -40.31
C LEU A 53 7.41 -4.73 -40.32
N ASP A 54 8.23 -5.60 -39.68
CA ASP A 54 9.69 -5.43 -39.56
C ASP A 54 10.03 -4.04 -39.01
N LEU A 55 9.47 -3.70 -37.83
CA LEU A 55 9.65 -2.42 -37.18
C LEU A 55 10.56 -2.55 -35.97
N ASN A 56 11.51 -1.64 -35.83
CA ASN A 56 12.17 -1.42 -34.57
C ASN A 56 11.17 -0.73 -33.61
N MET A 57 10.72 -1.44 -32.57
CA MET A 57 9.70 -0.95 -31.63
C MET A 57 10.10 0.37 -30.98
N ASN A 58 11.36 0.52 -30.57
CA ASN A 58 11.85 1.75 -29.96
C ASN A 58 11.82 2.93 -30.96
N ALA A 59 12.24 2.70 -32.19
CA ALA A 59 12.18 3.72 -33.25
C ALA A 59 10.72 4.07 -33.62
N PHE A 60 9.83 3.07 -33.64
CA PHE A 60 8.42 3.26 -33.96
C PHE A 60 7.69 4.09 -32.89
N PHE A 61 7.98 3.83 -31.61
CA PHE A 61 7.39 4.62 -30.50
C PHE A 61 8.07 5.97 -30.34
N ASN A 62 9.38 6.09 -30.51
CA ASN A 62 10.10 7.37 -30.43
C ASN A 62 9.62 8.33 -31.54
N GLU A 63 9.41 7.88 -32.79
CA GLU A 63 8.83 8.74 -33.82
C GLU A 63 7.36 9.15 -33.57
N ILE A 64 6.62 8.41 -32.76
CA ILE A 64 5.27 8.80 -32.31
C ILE A 64 5.37 9.86 -31.18
N MET A 65 6.41 9.76 -30.34
CA MET A 65 6.70 10.70 -29.28
C MET A 65 7.33 12.02 -29.79
N ASP A 66 8.21 11.96 -30.80
CA ASP A 66 8.92 13.13 -31.35
C ASP A 66 8.02 14.16 -32.08
N LYS A 67 6.74 13.86 -32.32
CA LYS A 67 5.81 14.81 -32.97
C LYS A 67 4.96 15.64 -32.01
N ASN A 68 4.97 15.33 -30.72
CA ASN A 68 4.49 16.27 -29.71
C ASN A 68 5.72 17.06 -29.24
N GLU A 69 5.82 18.34 -29.58
CA GLU A 69 6.73 19.26 -28.92
C GLU A 69 6.46 19.15 -27.42
N VAL A 70 7.32 18.43 -26.69
CA VAL A 70 7.28 18.36 -25.23
C VAL A 70 7.49 19.79 -24.73
N LYS A 71 6.48 20.37 -24.16
CA LYS A 71 6.58 21.72 -23.62
C LYS A 71 7.66 21.72 -22.53
N LYS A 72 8.61 22.66 -22.63
CA LYS A 72 9.58 22.85 -21.57
C LYS A 72 8.85 23.37 -20.33
N GLY A 73 8.81 22.57 -19.28
CA GLY A 73 8.33 22.97 -17.96
C GLY A 73 9.34 23.86 -17.23
N SER A 74 8.99 24.23 -16.01
CA SER A 74 9.90 24.98 -15.13
C SER A 74 11.06 24.12 -14.63
N GLU A 75 12.12 24.78 -14.22
CA GLU A 75 13.28 24.19 -13.54
C GLU A 75 13.16 24.39 -12.04
N TYR A 76 13.50 23.37 -11.27
CA TYR A 76 13.45 23.34 -9.80
C TYR A 76 14.78 22.86 -9.23
N ASP A 77 15.04 23.20 -7.98
CA ASP A 77 16.14 22.59 -7.22
C ASP A 77 15.76 21.16 -6.83
N VAL A 78 14.52 20.99 -6.33
CA VAL A 78 14.02 19.69 -5.89
C VAL A 78 12.64 19.43 -6.47
N ILE A 79 12.45 18.25 -7.08
CA ILE A 79 11.13 17.72 -7.45
C ILE A 79 10.81 16.55 -6.54
N ILE A 80 9.61 16.59 -5.94
CA ILE A 80 9.04 15.52 -5.12
C ILE A 80 7.88 14.87 -5.90
N ILE A 81 7.92 13.56 -6.08
CA ILE A 81 6.87 12.80 -6.77
C ILE A 81 6.05 12.03 -5.73
N GLY A 82 4.83 12.50 -5.49
CA GLY A 82 3.89 11.98 -4.50
C GLY A 82 3.75 12.89 -3.28
N ALA A 83 2.52 13.32 -3.01
CA ALA A 83 2.13 14.12 -1.86
C ALA A 83 1.55 13.27 -0.71
N GLY A 84 2.08 12.06 -0.51
CA GLY A 84 1.86 11.25 0.68
C GLY A 84 2.69 11.74 1.86
N PRO A 85 2.64 11.05 3.03
CA PRO A 85 3.36 11.47 4.24
C PRO A 85 4.85 11.73 4.00
N GLY A 86 5.54 10.86 3.28
CA GLY A 86 6.96 11.05 2.97
C GLY A 86 7.25 12.34 2.19
N GLY A 87 6.48 12.59 1.13
CA GLY A 87 6.65 13.78 0.29
C GLY A 87 6.28 15.08 1.02
N ILE A 88 5.21 15.09 1.81
CA ILE A 88 4.79 16.24 2.61
C ILE A 88 5.85 16.61 3.63
N PHE A 89 6.37 15.64 4.38
CA PHE A 89 7.39 15.90 5.41
C PHE A 89 8.76 16.21 4.80
N ALA A 90 9.07 15.70 3.60
CA ALA A 90 10.25 16.16 2.85
C ALA A 90 10.10 17.64 2.44
N ALA A 91 8.99 18.03 1.85
CA ALA A 91 8.69 19.41 1.49
C ALA A 91 8.73 20.35 2.71
N TYR A 92 8.13 19.93 3.83
CA TYR A 92 8.14 20.70 5.08
C TYR A 92 9.55 20.94 5.60
N GLU A 93 10.38 19.91 5.70
CA GLU A 93 11.72 20.02 6.25
C GLU A 93 12.64 20.81 5.30
N LEU A 94 12.55 20.61 3.97
CA LEU A 94 13.28 21.39 2.97
C LEU A 94 12.99 22.89 3.11
N THR A 95 11.70 23.27 3.13
CA THR A 95 11.32 24.70 3.26
C THR A 95 11.69 25.33 4.59
N LYS A 96 11.85 24.51 5.64
CA LYS A 96 12.30 24.96 6.95
C LYS A 96 13.81 25.18 6.99
N LEU A 97 14.60 24.31 6.34
CA LEU A 97 16.06 24.35 6.34
C LEU A 97 16.61 25.38 5.35
N ASP A 98 16.07 25.44 4.15
CA ASP A 98 16.43 26.45 3.16
C ASP A 98 15.19 27.01 2.44
N ARG A 99 14.91 28.30 2.70
CA ARG A 99 13.75 29.00 2.13
C ARG A 99 13.94 29.44 0.67
N ASN A 100 15.13 29.31 0.13
CA ASN A 100 15.45 29.75 -1.23
C ASN A 100 15.28 28.61 -2.24
N LEU A 101 15.16 27.35 -1.78
CA LEU A 101 14.95 26.20 -2.66
C LEU A 101 13.64 26.33 -3.43
N LYS A 102 13.73 26.18 -4.74
CA LYS A 102 12.56 26.08 -5.62
C LYS A 102 12.10 24.62 -5.66
N ILE A 103 10.99 24.34 -4.98
CA ILE A 103 10.50 22.99 -4.78
C ILE A 103 9.18 22.80 -5.52
N ALA A 104 9.04 21.68 -6.24
CA ALA A 104 7.77 21.25 -6.82
C ALA A 104 7.34 19.89 -6.26
N VAL A 105 6.04 19.71 -6.06
CA VAL A 105 5.43 18.44 -5.67
C VAL A 105 4.42 18.01 -6.74
N PHE A 106 4.64 16.86 -7.37
CA PHE A 106 3.73 16.27 -8.36
C PHE A 106 2.92 15.17 -7.70
N GLU A 107 1.59 15.30 -7.74
CA GLU A 107 0.65 14.34 -7.17
C GLU A 107 -0.35 13.88 -8.23
N ALA A 108 -0.51 12.56 -8.31
CA ALA A 108 -1.41 11.94 -9.28
C ALA A 108 -2.90 12.15 -8.96
N GLY A 109 -3.21 12.37 -7.69
CA GLY A 109 -4.58 12.59 -7.21
C GLY A 109 -4.86 14.05 -6.90
N HIS A 110 -6.02 14.26 -6.26
CA HIS A 110 -6.58 15.58 -6.01
C HIS A 110 -5.93 16.30 -4.83
N ALA A 111 -6.07 17.62 -4.81
CA ALA A 111 -5.86 18.45 -3.61
C ALA A 111 -6.83 18.01 -2.48
N LEU A 112 -6.45 18.25 -1.23
CA LEU A 112 -7.13 17.70 -0.05
C LEU A 112 -8.64 17.98 -0.04
N GLU A 113 -9.03 19.23 -0.31
CA GLU A 113 -10.43 19.68 -0.31
C GLU A 113 -11.28 19.04 -1.44
N LYS A 114 -10.65 18.53 -2.49
CA LYS A 114 -11.33 17.87 -3.62
C LYS A 114 -11.40 16.34 -3.48
N ARG A 115 -10.77 15.79 -2.47
CA ARG A 115 -10.75 14.35 -2.23
C ARG A 115 -12.08 13.88 -1.65
N ARG A 116 -12.97 13.37 -2.51
CA ARG A 116 -14.26 12.80 -2.12
C ARG A 116 -14.50 11.49 -2.85
N CYS A 117 -14.80 10.44 -2.08
CA CYS A 117 -15.25 9.18 -2.66
C CYS A 117 -16.69 9.36 -3.17
N PRO A 118 -17.00 8.92 -4.40
CA PRO A 118 -18.37 9.03 -4.94
C PRO A 118 -19.36 8.06 -4.29
N ILE A 119 -18.92 7.10 -3.49
CA ILE A 119 -19.82 6.20 -2.74
C ILE A 119 -20.57 7.03 -1.69
N ASP A 120 -21.90 7.12 -1.84
CA ASP A 120 -22.80 7.87 -0.95
C ASP A 120 -23.79 6.97 -0.18
N GLY A 121 -23.78 5.68 -0.46
CA GLY A 121 -24.67 4.69 0.16
C GLY A 121 -26.08 4.62 -0.46
N ASP A 122 -26.49 5.65 -1.20
CA ASP A 122 -27.81 5.74 -1.85
C ASP A 122 -27.74 5.43 -3.34
N LYS A 123 -27.12 6.33 -4.12
CA LYS A 123 -27.01 6.20 -5.57
C LYS A 123 -25.83 5.34 -5.99
N ILE A 124 -24.72 5.50 -5.32
CA ILE A 124 -23.49 4.75 -5.58
C ILE A 124 -23.15 3.92 -4.33
N LYS A 125 -23.52 2.63 -4.36
CA LYS A 125 -23.38 1.71 -3.22
C LYS A 125 -22.08 0.91 -3.22
N SER A 126 -21.35 0.89 -4.34
CA SER A 126 -20.12 0.12 -4.51
C SER A 126 -19.06 0.91 -5.26
N CYS A 127 -17.81 0.46 -5.16
CA CYS A 127 -16.68 1.12 -5.82
C CYS A 127 -16.84 1.12 -7.34
N ILE A 128 -16.72 2.30 -7.95
CA ILE A 128 -16.82 2.52 -9.41
C ILE A 128 -15.46 2.51 -10.11
N SER A 129 -14.38 2.14 -9.41
CA SER A 129 -13.01 2.07 -9.94
C SER A 129 -12.57 3.38 -10.62
N CYS A 130 -12.63 4.48 -9.88
CA CYS A 130 -12.22 5.81 -10.37
C CYS A 130 -10.80 5.78 -10.96
N LYS A 131 -10.55 6.56 -12.02
CA LYS A 131 -9.22 6.68 -12.64
C LYS A 131 -8.13 7.13 -11.66
N SER A 132 -8.46 8.03 -10.73
CA SER A 132 -7.68 8.35 -9.55
C SER A 132 -8.59 8.15 -8.33
N CYS A 133 -8.21 7.24 -7.43
CA CYS A 133 -9.00 6.94 -6.25
C CYS A 133 -8.81 8.02 -5.19
N SER A 134 -9.85 8.81 -4.90
CA SER A 134 -9.79 9.88 -3.91
C SER A 134 -9.45 9.42 -2.48
N ILE A 135 -9.64 8.13 -2.16
CA ILE A 135 -9.24 7.57 -0.86
C ILE A 135 -7.74 7.23 -0.85
N MET A 136 -7.19 6.70 -1.95
CA MET A 136 -5.83 6.19 -2.00
C MET A 136 -4.81 7.21 -2.49
N SER A 137 -5.21 8.18 -3.33
CA SER A 137 -4.34 9.15 -4.00
C SER A 137 -4.80 10.59 -3.76
N GLY A 138 -3.86 11.51 -3.74
CA GLY A 138 -4.05 12.93 -3.46
C GLY A 138 -3.23 13.39 -2.25
N PHE A 139 -3.33 14.66 -1.87
CA PHE A 139 -2.60 15.22 -0.75
C PHE A 139 -2.88 14.44 0.55
N GLY A 140 -1.83 14.03 1.25
CA GLY A 140 -1.88 13.13 2.41
C GLY A 140 -1.84 11.64 2.04
N GLY A 141 -1.91 11.27 0.75
CA GLY A 141 -1.90 9.88 0.29
C GLY A 141 -3.06 9.07 0.86
N ALA A 142 -2.89 7.75 0.98
CA ALA A 142 -3.87 6.87 1.65
C ALA A 142 -4.01 7.18 3.15
N GLY A 143 -3.01 7.86 3.74
CA GLY A 143 -3.01 8.26 5.14
C GLY A 143 -4.07 9.30 5.50
N ALA A 144 -4.52 10.15 4.55
CA ALA A 144 -5.43 11.24 4.83
C ALA A 144 -6.82 10.79 5.36
N PHE A 145 -7.26 9.62 4.95
CA PHE A 145 -8.55 9.02 5.39
C PHE A 145 -8.37 7.79 6.26
N SER A 146 -7.15 7.57 6.76
CA SER A 146 -6.89 6.55 7.76
C SER A 146 -7.27 7.06 9.15
N ASP A 147 -7.21 6.16 10.14
CA ASP A 147 -7.41 6.50 11.55
C ASP A 147 -6.22 7.29 12.18
N GLY A 148 -5.28 7.73 11.37
CA GLY A 148 -4.19 8.59 11.82
C GLY A 148 -3.30 7.98 12.91
N LYS A 149 -2.98 6.68 12.80
CA LYS A 149 -2.05 6.01 13.71
C LYS A 149 -0.59 6.27 13.35
N TYR A 150 0.08 7.05 14.15
CA TYR A 150 1.51 7.30 14.05
C TYR A 150 2.27 6.41 15.03
N ASN A 151 2.92 5.38 14.49
CA ASN A 151 3.67 4.39 15.28
C ASN A 151 5.12 4.83 15.46
N ILE A 152 5.55 5.06 16.71
CA ILE A 152 6.92 5.43 17.06
C ILE A 152 7.62 4.16 17.55
N THR A 153 8.22 3.40 16.64
CA THR A 153 8.84 2.11 16.92
C THR A 153 9.74 1.67 15.78
N ASN A 154 10.72 0.82 16.07
CA ASN A 154 11.51 0.08 15.07
C ASN A 154 11.04 -1.36 14.89
N ASP A 155 10.06 -1.84 15.67
CA ASP A 155 9.68 -3.25 15.66
C ASP A 155 8.70 -3.60 14.54
N PHE A 156 8.01 -2.57 14.00
CA PHE A 156 7.11 -2.71 12.86
C PHE A 156 6.90 -1.36 12.14
N GLY A 157 6.31 -1.40 10.95
CA GLY A 157 6.00 -0.20 10.15
C GLY A 157 7.11 0.17 9.16
N GLY A 158 8.18 -0.60 9.09
CA GLY A 158 9.27 -0.43 8.14
C GLY A 158 10.62 -0.90 8.68
N THR A 159 11.61 -0.82 7.81
CA THR A 159 13.02 -1.19 8.09
C THR A 159 13.96 0.02 8.01
N LEU A 160 13.41 1.23 8.13
CA LEU A 160 14.20 2.48 8.05
C LEU A 160 15.43 2.46 8.96
N TYR A 161 15.32 1.84 10.14
CA TYR A 161 16.40 1.71 11.10
C TYR A 161 17.61 0.90 10.59
N GLU A 162 17.44 0.04 9.59
CA GLU A 162 18.54 -0.73 8.99
C GLU A 162 19.46 0.18 8.15
N TYR A 163 18.94 1.28 7.67
CA TYR A 163 19.66 2.28 6.87
C TYR A 163 20.28 3.38 7.73
N ILE A 164 19.50 3.96 8.66
CA ILE A 164 19.91 5.15 9.40
C ILE A 164 20.23 4.89 10.88
N GLY A 165 20.09 3.63 11.34
CA GLY A 165 20.27 3.25 12.74
C GLY A 165 19.04 3.46 13.61
N LYS A 166 18.90 2.59 14.64
CA LYS A 166 17.69 2.53 15.48
C LYS A 166 17.38 3.83 16.23
N LYS A 167 18.42 4.48 16.78
CA LYS A 167 18.23 5.71 17.56
C LYS A 167 17.73 6.84 16.65
N GLN A 168 18.40 7.05 15.52
CA GLN A 168 18.04 8.12 14.59
C GLN A 168 16.63 7.93 14.01
N ALA A 169 16.25 6.69 13.66
CA ALA A 169 14.92 6.40 13.18
C ALA A 169 13.83 6.76 14.23
N LEU A 170 14.03 6.40 15.50
CA LEU A 170 13.11 6.76 16.58
C LEU A 170 13.06 8.27 16.82
N ASP A 171 14.20 8.94 16.81
CA ASP A 171 14.27 10.38 17.03
C ASP A 171 13.56 11.15 15.89
N LEU A 172 13.67 10.70 14.64
CA LEU A 172 12.93 11.26 13.52
C LEU A 172 11.43 11.02 13.63
N MET A 173 10.98 9.82 14.06
CA MET A 173 9.56 9.56 14.26
C MET A 173 8.96 10.41 15.39
N LYS A 174 9.71 10.67 16.47
CA LYS A 174 9.30 11.60 17.54
C LYS A 174 9.19 13.04 17.01
N TYR A 175 10.16 13.46 16.20
CA TYR A 175 10.13 14.77 15.56
C TYR A 175 8.90 14.92 14.64
N VAL A 176 8.53 13.88 13.90
CA VAL A 176 7.27 13.85 13.13
C VAL A 176 6.05 14.01 14.04
N ASP A 177 6.03 13.34 15.20
CA ASP A 177 4.94 13.47 16.18
C ASP A 177 4.84 14.91 16.72
N GLU A 178 5.97 15.56 17.03
CA GLU A 178 6.03 16.96 17.44
C GLU A 178 5.44 17.91 16.38
N ILE A 179 5.72 17.65 15.10
CA ILE A 179 5.13 18.41 14.00
C ILE A 179 3.62 18.21 13.96
N ASN A 180 3.14 16.97 14.04
CA ASN A 180 1.71 16.68 14.05
C ASN A 180 1.00 17.39 15.23
N MET A 181 1.61 17.40 16.43
CA MET A 181 1.08 18.13 17.57
C MET A 181 0.97 19.63 17.28
N LYS A 182 2.01 20.24 16.73
CA LYS A 182 2.05 21.66 16.35
C LYS A 182 0.95 22.04 15.36
N TYR A 183 0.59 21.14 14.44
CA TYR A 183 -0.35 21.41 13.36
C TYR A 183 -1.79 20.95 13.66
N GLY A 184 -2.13 20.64 14.92
CA GLY A 184 -3.51 20.41 15.36
C GLY A 184 -3.72 19.09 16.12
N GLY A 185 -2.66 18.31 16.34
CA GLY A 185 -2.73 17.05 17.10
C GLY A 185 -2.71 17.22 18.61
N GLU A 186 -2.60 18.44 19.16
CA GLU A 186 -2.56 18.68 20.61
C GLU A 186 -3.77 18.08 21.32
N GLY A 187 -3.52 17.50 22.51
CA GLY A 187 -4.55 16.86 23.34
C GLY A 187 -4.85 15.41 22.99
N THR A 188 -4.31 14.87 21.88
CA THR A 188 -4.49 13.45 21.55
C THR A 188 -3.61 12.57 22.41
N LYS A 189 -4.14 11.38 22.77
CA LYS A 189 -3.45 10.44 23.66
C LYS A 189 -2.32 9.72 22.92
N LEU A 190 -1.16 9.64 23.60
CA LEU A 190 -0.06 8.75 23.20
C LEU A 190 -0.16 7.47 24.03
N TYR A 191 -0.47 6.36 23.38
CA TYR A 191 -0.45 5.03 23.98
C TYR A 191 0.99 4.49 23.96
N SER A 192 1.37 3.71 24.97
CA SER A 192 2.72 3.14 25.04
C SER A 192 2.71 1.76 25.67
N THR A 193 3.52 0.86 25.12
CA THR A 193 3.79 -0.45 25.73
C THR A 193 4.87 -0.39 26.81
N ALA A 194 5.48 0.77 27.04
CA ALA A 194 6.49 0.94 28.07
C ALA A 194 5.89 0.77 29.47
N GLY A 195 6.47 -0.13 30.26
CA GLY A 195 6.05 -0.36 31.65
C GLY A 195 4.74 -1.14 31.83
N THR A 196 4.11 -1.59 30.74
CA THR A 196 2.90 -2.41 30.87
C THR A 196 3.19 -3.80 31.45
N ARG A 197 2.30 -4.29 32.31
CA ARG A 197 2.32 -5.66 32.85
C ARG A 197 2.16 -6.73 31.76
N PHE A 198 1.53 -6.38 30.63
CA PHE A 198 1.29 -7.32 29.54
C PHE A 198 2.56 -7.80 28.87
N LYS A 199 3.63 -7.02 28.92
CA LYS A 199 4.95 -7.46 28.40
C LYS A 199 5.46 -8.69 29.15
N THR A 200 5.39 -8.65 30.49
CA THR A 200 5.78 -9.79 31.35
C THR A 200 4.84 -10.98 31.13
N LEU A 201 3.52 -10.73 31.06
CA LEU A 201 2.53 -11.77 30.83
C LEU A 201 2.76 -12.48 29.48
N CYS A 202 3.06 -11.73 28.43
CA CYS A 202 3.41 -12.30 27.13
C CYS A 202 4.65 -13.17 27.20
N ILE A 203 5.75 -12.67 27.79
CA ILE A 203 7.01 -13.42 27.94
C ILE A 203 6.81 -14.73 28.68
N GLN A 204 6.01 -14.73 29.76
CA GLN A 204 5.70 -15.94 30.55
C GLN A 204 4.92 -17.00 29.76
N ASN A 205 4.36 -16.65 28.62
CA ASN A 205 3.55 -17.52 27.75
C ASN A 205 4.15 -17.66 26.34
N ASP A 206 5.48 -17.51 26.20
CA ASP A 206 6.22 -17.64 24.93
C ASP A 206 5.76 -16.67 23.82
N LEU A 207 5.09 -15.58 24.21
CA LEU A 207 4.66 -14.49 23.37
C LEU A 207 5.59 -13.28 23.54
N HIS A 208 5.67 -12.45 22.53
CA HIS A 208 6.43 -11.22 22.58
C HIS A 208 5.57 -10.02 22.20
N LEU A 209 5.26 -9.14 23.15
CA LEU A 209 4.61 -7.86 22.90
C LEU A 209 5.65 -6.90 22.35
N LEU A 210 5.43 -6.40 21.12
CA LEU A 210 6.33 -5.45 20.46
C LEU A 210 6.30 -4.10 21.16
N ASP A 211 7.47 -3.47 21.26
CA ASP A 211 7.61 -2.15 21.85
C ASP A 211 7.15 -1.06 20.88
N ALA A 212 6.21 -0.24 21.29
CA ALA A 212 5.74 0.88 20.52
C ALA A 212 5.18 2.00 21.40
N SER A 213 5.30 3.24 20.93
CA SER A 213 4.40 4.32 21.29
C SER A 213 3.53 4.66 20.08
N VAL A 214 2.24 4.80 20.28
CA VAL A 214 1.27 5.01 19.19
C VAL A 214 0.48 6.29 19.47
N ARG A 215 0.62 7.28 18.60
CA ARG A 215 -0.26 8.43 18.56
C ARG A 215 -1.47 8.09 17.69
N HIS A 216 -2.65 8.13 18.28
CA HIS A 216 -3.90 7.95 17.56
C HIS A 216 -4.58 9.32 17.41
N LEU A 217 -4.57 9.85 16.21
CA LEU A 217 -5.21 11.14 15.90
C LEU A 217 -6.69 10.99 15.59
N GLY A 218 -7.11 9.84 15.11
CA GLY A 218 -8.40 9.68 14.47
C GLY A 218 -8.42 10.33 13.08
N THR A 219 -9.43 10.02 12.29
CA THR A 219 -9.54 10.52 10.90
C THR A 219 -9.72 12.03 10.87
N ASP A 220 -10.52 12.60 11.78
CA ASP A 220 -10.88 14.01 11.77
C ASP A 220 -9.67 14.90 12.15
N ILE A 221 -8.98 14.57 13.26
CA ILE A 221 -7.81 15.34 13.68
C ILE A 221 -6.66 15.18 12.68
N ASN A 222 -6.48 13.98 12.14
CA ASN A 222 -5.49 13.72 11.09
C ASN A 222 -5.75 14.59 9.84
N TYR A 223 -7.02 14.78 9.47
CA TYR A 223 -7.40 15.68 8.38
C TYR A 223 -7.03 17.14 8.69
N VAL A 224 -7.33 17.62 9.92
CA VAL A 224 -6.97 18.99 10.37
C VAL A 224 -5.46 19.20 10.32
N VAL A 225 -4.67 18.23 10.78
CA VAL A 225 -3.19 18.31 10.71
C VAL A 225 -2.71 18.44 9.26
N LEU A 226 -3.27 17.66 8.34
CA LEU A 226 -2.91 17.74 6.92
C LEU A 226 -3.35 19.06 6.29
N GLU A 227 -4.52 19.59 6.63
CA GLU A 227 -5.01 20.88 6.14
C GLU A 227 -4.11 22.03 6.60
N ASN A 228 -3.70 22.04 7.85
CA ASN A 228 -2.80 23.04 8.41
C ASN A 228 -1.38 22.95 7.81
N LEU A 229 -0.87 21.73 7.58
CA LEU A 229 0.41 21.53 6.87
C LEU A 229 0.33 22.03 5.44
N TYR A 230 -0.78 21.75 4.73
CA TYR A 230 -0.98 22.26 3.38
C TYR A 230 -1.04 23.78 3.34
N ALA A 231 -1.76 24.41 4.29
CA ALA A 231 -1.85 25.86 4.40
C ALA A 231 -0.48 26.52 4.64
N ASP A 232 0.41 25.87 5.40
CA ASP A 232 1.78 26.36 5.63
C ASP A 232 2.68 26.18 4.40
N LEU A 233 2.47 25.13 3.60
CA LEU A 233 3.34 24.77 2.47
C LEU A 233 2.94 25.39 1.14
N LYS A 234 1.66 25.67 0.90
CA LYS A 234 1.12 26.06 -0.42
C LYS A 234 1.74 27.32 -1.03
N ASP A 235 2.24 28.23 -0.21
CA ASP A 235 2.89 29.48 -0.65
C ASP A 235 4.43 29.35 -0.75
N LYS A 236 5.00 28.20 -0.34
CA LYS A 236 6.44 27.91 -0.33
C LYS A 236 6.85 26.85 -1.35
N VAL A 237 5.90 26.02 -1.78
CA VAL A 237 6.11 24.88 -2.64
C VAL A 237 5.07 24.90 -3.75
N GLU A 238 5.48 24.65 -4.97
CA GLU A 238 4.57 24.55 -6.12
C GLU A 238 3.94 23.15 -6.18
N PHE A 239 2.62 23.06 -5.94
CA PHE A 239 1.89 21.78 -5.97
C PHE A 239 1.18 21.59 -7.30
N PHE A 240 1.44 20.46 -7.95
CA PHE A 240 0.76 20.01 -9.16
C PHE A 240 -0.13 18.79 -8.83
N PHE A 241 -1.40 19.05 -8.65
CA PHE A 241 -2.42 18.00 -8.45
C PHE A 241 -3.00 17.50 -9.77
N ASP A 242 -3.57 16.30 -9.77
CA ASP A 242 -4.09 15.65 -10.98
C ASP A 242 -3.03 15.55 -12.10
N MET A 243 -1.77 15.45 -11.68
CA MET A 243 -0.59 15.47 -12.53
C MET A 243 0.28 14.22 -12.32
N PRO A 244 -0.18 13.03 -12.78
CA PRO A 244 0.61 11.81 -12.67
C PRO A 244 1.89 11.94 -13.48
N VAL A 245 3.02 11.64 -12.84
CA VAL A 245 4.31 11.52 -13.49
C VAL A 245 4.32 10.26 -14.35
N GLN A 246 4.74 10.39 -15.60
CA GLN A 246 4.82 9.28 -16.55
C GLN A 246 6.17 8.56 -16.47
N SER A 247 7.26 9.34 -16.48
CA SER A 247 8.62 8.80 -16.37
C SER A 247 9.59 9.79 -15.76
N VAL A 248 10.71 9.27 -15.29
CA VAL A 248 11.86 10.01 -14.81
C VAL A 248 13.06 9.56 -15.61
N SER A 249 13.89 10.49 -16.05
CA SER A 249 15.15 10.20 -16.76
C SER A 249 16.29 11.02 -16.20
N CYS A 250 17.49 10.47 -16.25
CA CYS A 250 18.72 11.21 -15.93
C CYS A 250 19.07 12.15 -17.07
N ILE A 251 19.49 13.36 -16.72
CA ILE A 251 20.05 14.35 -17.63
C ILE A 251 21.39 14.83 -17.09
N ASP A 252 22.11 15.62 -17.88
CA ASP A 252 23.35 16.24 -17.40
C ASP A 252 23.04 17.21 -16.24
N GLY A 253 23.57 16.93 -15.07
CA GLY A 253 23.40 17.72 -13.85
C GLY A 253 22.09 17.54 -13.08
N GLY A 254 21.32 16.46 -13.34
CA GLY A 254 20.09 16.19 -12.58
C GLY A 254 19.11 15.26 -13.26
N TYR A 255 17.82 15.58 -13.13
CA TYR A 255 16.71 14.72 -13.57
C TYR A 255 15.68 15.49 -14.39
N GLN A 256 15.07 14.76 -15.32
CA GLN A 256 13.91 15.23 -16.07
C GLN A 256 12.69 14.38 -15.73
N VAL A 257 11.61 15.06 -15.35
CA VAL A 257 10.32 14.47 -14.93
C VAL A 257 9.27 14.80 -15.99
N PHE A 258 8.68 13.76 -16.60
CA PHE A 258 7.67 13.89 -17.64
C PHE A 258 6.26 13.77 -17.06
N CYS A 259 5.43 14.78 -17.30
CA CYS A 259 4.03 14.82 -16.91
C CYS A 259 3.18 15.30 -18.07
N LYS A 260 2.18 14.51 -18.50
CA LYS A 260 1.34 14.84 -19.66
C LYS A 260 2.18 15.20 -20.89
N ASP A 261 2.19 16.49 -21.28
CA ASP A 261 2.86 17.00 -22.46
C ASP A 261 4.04 17.93 -22.11
N ALA A 262 4.50 17.92 -20.85
CA ALA A 262 5.57 18.79 -20.37
C ALA A 262 6.67 18.00 -19.64
N ALA A 263 7.90 18.50 -19.78
CA ALA A 263 9.08 18.00 -19.09
C ALA A 263 9.62 19.07 -18.14
N TYR A 264 9.73 18.69 -16.88
CA TYR A 264 10.27 19.52 -15.79
C TYR A 264 11.66 19.01 -15.43
N THR A 265 12.55 19.89 -15.01
CA THR A 265 13.92 19.52 -14.63
C THR A 265 14.21 19.87 -13.18
N CYS A 266 15.06 19.07 -12.53
CA CYS A 266 15.53 19.35 -11.18
C CYS A 266 16.94 18.81 -10.98
N LYS A 267 17.62 19.35 -9.97
CA LYS A 267 18.89 18.83 -9.50
C LYS A 267 18.69 17.55 -8.70
N ASP A 268 17.78 17.59 -7.72
CA ASP A 268 17.45 16.47 -6.83
C ASP A 268 16.00 16.01 -7.06
N CYS A 269 15.78 14.70 -7.10
CA CYS A 269 14.47 14.09 -7.31
C CYS A 269 14.14 13.13 -6.17
N ILE A 270 13.02 13.37 -5.48
CA ILE A 270 12.52 12.50 -4.40
C ILE A 270 11.29 11.75 -4.90
N ILE A 271 11.36 10.45 -5.02
CA ILE A 271 10.21 9.61 -5.35
C ILE A 271 9.60 9.08 -4.04
N SER A 272 8.39 9.56 -3.73
CA SER A 272 7.65 9.25 -2.49
C SER A 272 6.25 8.72 -2.79
N VAL A 273 6.15 7.73 -3.67
CA VAL A 273 4.87 7.13 -4.04
C VAL A 273 4.41 6.10 -3.01
N GLY A 274 3.10 5.92 -2.90
CA GLY A 274 2.48 4.89 -2.09
C GLY A 274 2.26 3.58 -2.85
N ARG A 275 1.50 2.64 -2.26
CA ARG A 275 1.15 1.35 -2.87
C ARG A 275 0.47 1.46 -4.23
N SER A 276 -0.38 2.46 -4.41
CA SER A 276 -1.03 2.71 -5.70
C SER A 276 -0.04 3.04 -6.82
N GLY A 277 1.15 3.54 -6.48
CA GLY A 277 2.24 3.84 -7.42
C GLY A 277 3.25 2.70 -7.62
N SER A 278 3.06 1.51 -7.00
CA SER A 278 4.07 0.44 -7.02
C SER A 278 4.43 -0.03 -8.43
N LYS A 279 3.45 -0.25 -9.29
CA LYS A 279 3.69 -0.67 -10.69
C LYS A 279 4.45 0.38 -11.50
N TRP A 280 4.14 1.67 -11.27
CA TRP A 280 4.89 2.76 -11.87
C TRP A 280 6.32 2.79 -11.32
N MET A 281 6.50 2.61 -10.02
CA MET A 281 7.83 2.53 -9.39
C MET A 281 8.67 1.36 -9.95
N GLU A 282 8.06 0.20 -10.17
CA GLU A 282 8.70 -0.94 -10.84
C GLU A 282 9.18 -0.58 -12.25
N SER A 283 8.38 0.18 -13.00
CA SER A 283 8.80 0.63 -14.33
C SER A 283 9.97 1.62 -14.26
N VAL A 284 9.95 2.56 -13.31
CA VAL A 284 11.08 3.49 -13.10
C VAL A 284 12.36 2.74 -12.73
N CYS A 285 12.29 1.77 -11.80
CA CYS A 285 13.45 0.96 -11.43
C CYS A 285 13.99 0.16 -12.61
N ARG A 286 13.12 -0.44 -13.43
CA ARG A 286 13.53 -1.18 -14.63
C ARG A 286 14.14 -0.25 -15.68
N ASP A 287 13.52 0.90 -15.96
CA ASP A 287 13.92 1.81 -17.02
C ASP A 287 15.25 2.52 -16.69
N LEU A 288 15.54 2.71 -15.40
CA LEU A 288 16.79 3.26 -14.89
C LEU A 288 17.78 2.17 -14.39
N ASP A 289 17.47 0.89 -14.55
CA ASP A 289 18.29 -0.22 -14.07
C ASP A 289 18.63 -0.12 -12.57
N ILE A 290 17.69 0.37 -11.75
CA ILE A 290 17.84 0.46 -10.29
C ILE A 290 17.57 -0.92 -9.68
N PRO A 291 18.53 -1.50 -8.94
CA PRO A 291 18.36 -2.83 -8.34
C PRO A 291 17.23 -2.85 -7.30
N THR A 292 16.42 -3.91 -7.34
CA THR A 292 15.35 -4.18 -6.39
C THR A 292 15.46 -5.59 -5.83
N LYS A 293 14.89 -5.83 -4.66
CA LYS A 293 14.75 -7.17 -4.10
C LYS A 293 13.29 -7.48 -3.77
N SER A 294 12.90 -8.75 -3.85
CA SER A 294 11.57 -9.18 -3.42
C SER A 294 11.38 -8.90 -1.94
N ASN A 295 10.21 -8.40 -1.58
CA ASN A 295 9.81 -8.22 -0.19
C ASN A 295 9.02 -9.45 0.28
N ARG A 296 8.70 -9.48 1.59
CA ARG A 296 7.84 -10.51 2.19
C ARG A 296 6.38 -10.34 1.75
N VAL A 297 5.60 -11.37 1.98
CA VAL A 297 4.14 -11.32 2.00
C VAL A 297 3.66 -11.86 3.33
N ASP A 298 2.66 -11.24 3.93
CA ASP A 298 2.03 -11.71 5.16
C ASP A 298 0.64 -12.29 4.80
N ILE A 299 0.40 -13.54 5.18
CA ILE A 299 -0.83 -14.26 4.83
C ILE A 299 -1.44 -14.86 6.08
N GLY A 300 -2.75 -14.75 6.22
CA GLY A 300 -3.45 -15.33 7.35
C GLY A 300 -4.95 -15.11 7.34
N VAL A 301 -5.50 -14.88 8.52
CA VAL A 301 -6.93 -14.73 8.76
C VAL A 301 -7.21 -13.49 9.60
N ARG A 302 -8.44 -12.98 9.49
CA ARG A 302 -9.00 -12.07 10.47
C ARG A 302 -9.76 -12.87 11.51
N VAL A 303 -9.42 -12.65 12.77
CA VAL A 303 -10.12 -13.22 13.93
C VAL A 303 -11.18 -12.22 14.39
N GLU A 304 -12.36 -12.72 14.72
CA GLU A 304 -13.41 -11.95 15.38
C GLU A 304 -13.93 -12.72 16.59
N LEU A 305 -14.02 -12.01 17.73
CA LEU A 305 -14.42 -12.57 19.01
C LEU A 305 -15.07 -11.49 19.88
N PRO A 306 -15.76 -11.84 21.00
CA PRO A 306 -16.37 -10.85 21.87
C PRO A 306 -15.35 -9.85 22.38
N ALA A 307 -15.70 -8.56 22.37
CA ALA A 307 -14.80 -7.47 22.78
C ALA A 307 -14.27 -7.65 24.22
N THR A 308 -15.06 -8.28 25.07
CA THR A 308 -14.71 -8.56 26.47
C THR A 308 -13.47 -9.44 26.63
N VAL A 309 -13.16 -10.30 25.66
CA VAL A 309 -11.99 -11.19 25.68
C VAL A 309 -10.69 -10.39 25.66
N PHE A 310 -10.62 -9.32 24.86
CA PHE A 310 -9.43 -8.47 24.74
C PHE A 310 -9.55 -7.12 25.46
N ALA A 311 -10.67 -6.80 26.13
CA ALA A 311 -10.91 -5.50 26.76
C ALA A 311 -9.76 -5.08 27.69
N HIS A 312 -9.25 -5.99 28.52
CA HIS A 312 -8.15 -5.74 29.43
C HIS A 312 -6.84 -5.31 28.74
N LEU A 313 -6.62 -5.69 27.48
CA LEU A 313 -5.48 -5.28 26.64
C LEU A 313 -5.80 -4.00 25.88
N THR A 314 -6.98 -3.93 25.26
CA THR A 314 -7.34 -2.82 24.37
C THR A 314 -7.63 -1.52 25.10
N ASP A 315 -8.13 -1.58 26.34
CA ASP A 315 -8.38 -0.40 27.17
C ASP A 315 -7.06 0.28 27.59
N GLU A 316 -5.98 -0.50 27.80
CA GLU A 316 -4.67 0.03 28.18
C GLU A 316 -3.80 0.40 26.97
N LEU A 317 -3.72 -0.49 25.96
CA LEU A 317 -2.76 -0.39 24.86
C LEU A 317 -3.39 0.07 23.54
N TYR A 318 -4.72 0.13 23.45
CA TYR A 318 -5.51 0.36 22.24
C TYR A 318 -5.27 -0.71 21.17
N GLU A 319 -4.06 -0.80 20.63
CA GLU A 319 -3.63 -1.81 19.66
C GLU A 319 -2.38 -2.53 20.17
N SER A 320 -2.47 -3.84 20.39
CA SER A 320 -1.34 -4.65 20.81
C SER A 320 -0.81 -5.51 19.65
N LYS A 321 0.49 -5.39 19.36
CA LYS A 321 1.17 -6.24 18.37
C LYS A 321 1.96 -7.32 19.11
N ILE A 322 1.40 -8.52 19.12
CA ILE A 322 1.96 -9.69 19.78
C ILE A 322 2.51 -10.64 18.73
N VAL A 323 3.73 -11.10 18.94
CA VAL A 323 4.42 -12.05 18.07
C VAL A 323 4.57 -13.38 18.81
N TYR A 324 4.32 -14.46 18.08
CA TYR A 324 4.58 -15.83 18.48
C TYR A 324 5.54 -16.49 17.48
N ARG A 325 6.45 -17.29 17.97
CA ARG A 325 7.28 -18.14 17.12
C ARG A 325 6.79 -19.58 17.25
N THR A 326 6.25 -20.10 16.15
CA THR A 326 5.66 -21.45 16.14
C THR A 326 6.69 -22.51 16.54
N GLU A 327 6.25 -23.45 17.40
CA GLU A 327 7.10 -24.56 17.85
C GLU A 327 7.49 -25.46 16.68
N LYS A 328 6.50 -25.78 15.84
CA LYS A 328 6.67 -26.74 14.76
C LYS A 328 7.57 -26.27 13.63
N TYR A 329 7.48 -25.01 13.24
CA TYR A 329 8.16 -24.50 12.03
C TYR A 329 9.13 -23.37 12.30
N GLY A 330 9.12 -22.77 13.49
CA GLY A 330 9.90 -21.58 13.83
C GLY A 330 9.42 -20.30 13.10
N ASP A 331 8.25 -20.34 12.47
CA ASP A 331 7.68 -19.21 11.75
C ASP A 331 7.17 -18.14 12.72
N LYS A 332 7.30 -16.88 12.35
CA LYS A 332 6.70 -15.76 13.08
C LYS A 332 5.25 -15.60 12.69
N VAL A 333 4.36 -15.68 13.67
CA VAL A 333 2.95 -15.29 13.55
C VAL A 333 2.72 -14.06 14.42
N ARG A 334 1.96 -13.09 13.92
CA ARG A 334 1.73 -11.86 14.66
C ARG A 334 0.28 -11.40 14.58
N THR A 335 -0.18 -10.74 15.66
CA THR A 335 -1.40 -9.94 15.57
C THR A 335 -1.13 -8.69 14.73
N PHE A 336 -2.13 -8.25 14.00
CA PHE A 336 -2.04 -7.06 13.17
C PHE A 336 -3.40 -6.35 13.10
N CYS A 337 -3.38 -5.01 13.02
CA CYS A 337 -4.56 -4.16 12.86
C CYS A 337 -5.72 -4.59 13.77
N MET A 338 -5.53 -4.44 15.09
CA MET A 338 -6.56 -4.72 16.08
C MET A 338 -7.58 -3.57 16.11
N ASN A 339 -8.85 -3.93 16.08
CA ASN A 339 -9.98 -3.01 16.07
C ASN A 339 -10.92 -3.34 17.22
N PRO A 340 -10.73 -2.70 18.40
CA PRO A 340 -11.65 -2.85 19.51
C PRO A 340 -13.05 -2.39 19.13
N LYS A 341 -14.06 -3.19 19.43
CA LYS A 341 -15.48 -2.93 19.11
C LYS A 341 -15.71 -2.55 17.64
N GLY A 342 -14.87 -3.09 16.74
CA GLY A 342 -14.89 -2.81 15.32
C GLY A 342 -15.58 -3.89 14.49
N ALA A 343 -15.73 -3.66 13.20
CA ALA A 343 -16.33 -4.59 12.25
C ALA A 343 -15.28 -5.21 11.34
N VAL A 344 -15.52 -6.45 10.91
CA VAL A 344 -14.81 -7.10 9.82
C VAL A 344 -15.36 -6.57 8.49
N VAL A 345 -14.51 -6.27 7.53
CA VAL A 345 -14.89 -5.68 6.24
C VAL A 345 -14.17 -6.36 5.07
N ASN A 346 -14.77 -6.30 3.89
CA ASN A 346 -14.13 -6.70 2.65
C ASN A 346 -13.20 -5.60 2.14
N GLU A 347 -12.05 -6.00 1.60
CA GLU A 347 -11.14 -5.15 0.84
C GLU A 347 -11.04 -5.69 -0.59
N ASN A 348 -11.32 -4.86 -1.59
CA ASN A 348 -11.23 -5.24 -2.99
C ASN A 348 -10.04 -4.54 -3.65
N THR A 349 -9.05 -5.31 -4.07
CA THR A 349 -7.88 -4.81 -4.80
C THR A 349 -7.83 -5.48 -6.16
N ASN A 350 -8.13 -4.72 -7.22
CA ASN A 350 -8.10 -5.19 -8.61
C ASN A 350 -8.94 -6.47 -8.85
N GLY A 351 -10.11 -6.57 -8.22
CA GLY A 351 -11.01 -7.70 -8.35
C GLY A 351 -10.67 -8.90 -7.45
N ILE A 352 -9.64 -8.79 -6.62
CA ILE A 352 -9.31 -9.78 -5.58
C ILE A 352 -9.91 -9.29 -4.26
N ILE A 353 -10.78 -10.09 -3.66
CA ILE A 353 -11.43 -9.78 -2.39
C ILE A 353 -10.62 -10.43 -1.27
N THR A 354 -10.16 -9.61 -0.34
CA THR A 354 -9.53 -10.02 0.91
C THR A 354 -10.32 -9.47 2.09
N VAL A 355 -10.00 -9.91 3.30
CA VAL A 355 -10.63 -9.41 4.52
C VAL A 355 -9.75 -8.36 5.18
N ASN A 356 -10.37 -7.37 5.84
CA ASN A 356 -9.73 -6.39 6.69
C ASN A 356 -10.64 -6.08 7.89
N GLY A 357 -10.24 -5.16 8.77
CA GLY A 357 -11.04 -4.67 9.88
C GLY A 357 -11.16 -3.17 9.87
N HIS A 358 -12.22 -2.69 10.49
CA HIS A 358 -12.49 -1.26 10.66
C HIS A 358 -12.93 -0.98 12.08
N SER A 359 -12.42 0.10 12.69
CA SER A 359 -12.86 0.61 13.98
C SER A 359 -13.73 1.85 13.79
N TYR A 360 -14.70 2.03 14.67
CA TYR A 360 -15.58 3.19 14.68
C TYR A 360 -15.30 4.05 15.91
N GLU A 361 -15.12 5.37 15.71
CA GLU A 361 -15.03 6.34 16.80
C GLU A 361 -16.41 6.63 17.39
N ASP A 362 -17.45 6.65 16.53
CA ASP A 362 -18.84 6.84 16.91
C ASP A 362 -19.33 5.65 17.77
N PRO A 363 -19.65 5.85 19.06
CA PRO A 363 -20.10 4.77 19.93
C PRO A 363 -21.35 4.05 19.43
N GLU A 364 -22.23 4.73 18.67
CA GLU A 364 -23.45 4.13 18.12
C GLU A 364 -23.18 3.12 17.01
N LYS A 365 -22.00 3.22 16.37
CA LYS A 365 -21.55 2.29 15.31
C LYS A 365 -20.66 1.18 15.83
N GLN A 366 -20.22 1.27 17.08
CA GLN A 366 -19.39 0.24 17.68
C GLN A 366 -20.15 -1.07 17.81
N THR A 367 -19.42 -2.18 17.62
CA THR A 367 -19.96 -3.53 17.73
C THR A 367 -19.62 -4.14 19.10
N GLU A 368 -20.24 -5.28 19.42
CA GLU A 368 -19.89 -6.08 20.60
C GLU A 368 -18.63 -6.92 20.41
N ASN A 369 -18.00 -6.86 19.22
CA ASN A 369 -16.87 -7.69 18.84
C ASN A 369 -15.58 -6.87 18.71
N THR A 370 -14.46 -7.49 19.05
CA THR A 370 -13.11 -7.06 18.66
C THR A 370 -12.61 -7.96 17.53
N ASN A 371 -11.95 -7.37 16.56
CA ASN A 371 -11.32 -8.14 15.50
C ASN A 371 -9.86 -7.75 15.29
N PHE A 372 -9.04 -8.71 14.85
CA PHE A 372 -7.62 -8.51 14.53
C PHE A 372 -7.16 -9.56 13.52
N ALA A 373 -6.12 -9.23 12.74
CA ALA A 373 -5.50 -10.21 11.86
C ALA A 373 -4.50 -11.08 12.62
N LEU A 374 -4.39 -12.34 12.23
CA LEU A 374 -3.26 -13.21 12.51
C LEU A 374 -2.54 -13.50 11.21
N LEU A 375 -1.31 -13.03 11.10
CA LEU A 375 -0.53 -13.05 9.87
C LEU A 375 0.78 -13.82 10.06
N VAL A 376 1.06 -14.72 9.12
CA VAL A 376 2.32 -15.46 8.99
C VAL A 376 3.16 -14.81 7.89
N SER A 377 4.34 -14.30 8.26
CA SER A 377 5.27 -13.70 7.29
C SER A 377 6.01 -14.75 6.49
N LYS A 378 6.01 -14.62 5.17
CA LYS A 378 6.76 -15.46 4.23
C LYS A 378 7.69 -14.64 3.38
N ASN A 379 8.95 -15.04 3.34
CA ASN A 379 9.97 -14.51 2.46
C ASN A 379 10.31 -15.59 1.43
N PHE A 380 10.46 -15.20 0.19
CA PHE A 380 10.91 -16.08 -0.87
C PHE A 380 12.32 -15.66 -1.31
N SER A 381 13.20 -16.65 -1.44
CA SER A 381 14.53 -16.46 -1.99
C SER A 381 14.59 -16.93 -3.44
N GLU A 382 15.66 -16.56 -4.15
CA GLU A 382 15.90 -17.05 -5.50
C GLU A 382 15.68 -18.58 -5.61
N PRO A 383 15.09 -19.08 -6.71
CA PRO A 383 14.66 -18.33 -7.90
C PRO A 383 13.26 -17.72 -7.80
N PHE A 384 12.54 -17.88 -6.66
CA PHE A 384 11.17 -17.45 -6.45
C PHE A 384 11.12 -16.01 -5.94
N LYS A 385 10.76 -15.05 -6.81
CA LYS A 385 10.75 -13.62 -6.48
C LYS A 385 9.37 -13.03 -6.28
N ASP A 386 8.30 -13.71 -6.70
CA ASP A 386 6.95 -13.17 -6.71
C ASP A 386 6.18 -13.51 -5.44
N SER A 387 6.54 -12.86 -4.33
CA SER A 387 5.82 -13.00 -3.06
C SER A 387 4.37 -12.51 -3.15
N ASN A 388 4.14 -11.43 -3.90
CA ASN A 388 2.80 -10.86 -4.07
C ASN A 388 1.91 -11.79 -4.90
N GLY A 389 2.40 -12.34 -6.01
CA GLY A 389 1.67 -13.32 -6.81
C GLY A 389 1.31 -14.59 -6.02
N TYR A 390 2.19 -15.02 -5.10
CA TYR A 390 1.85 -16.12 -4.18
C TYR A 390 0.67 -15.75 -3.26
N GLY A 391 0.67 -14.57 -2.65
CA GLY A 391 -0.43 -14.07 -1.82
C GLY A 391 -1.72 -13.90 -2.62
N GLU A 392 -1.63 -13.35 -3.83
CA GLU A 392 -2.76 -13.21 -4.74
C GLU A 392 -3.37 -14.56 -5.12
N SER A 393 -2.56 -15.58 -5.38
CA SER A 393 -3.04 -16.91 -5.77
C SER A 393 -3.88 -17.55 -4.66
N ILE A 394 -3.47 -17.38 -3.39
CA ILE A 394 -4.23 -17.84 -2.22
C ILE A 394 -5.54 -17.06 -2.07
N ALA A 395 -5.52 -15.74 -2.24
CA ALA A 395 -6.72 -14.91 -2.18
C ALA A 395 -7.71 -15.26 -3.30
N ARG A 396 -7.23 -15.49 -4.52
CA ARG A 396 -8.05 -15.95 -5.65
C ARG A 396 -8.68 -17.31 -5.38
N LEU A 397 -7.95 -18.25 -4.76
CA LEU A 397 -8.47 -19.55 -4.36
C LEU A 397 -9.62 -19.40 -3.34
N SER A 398 -9.48 -18.52 -2.35
CA SER A 398 -10.56 -18.18 -1.40
C SER A 398 -11.78 -17.64 -2.12
N ASN A 399 -11.58 -16.68 -3.05
CA ASN A 399 -12.68 -16.08 -3.82
C ASN A 399 -13.37 -17.12 -4.71
N MET A 400 -12.64 -18.05 -5.30
CA MET A 400 -13.20 -19.13 -6.12
C MET A 400 -14.09 -20.06 -5.29
N LEU A 401 -13.69 -20.40 -4.06
CA LEU A 401 -14.43 -21.33 -3.20
C LEU A 401 -15.58 -20.67 -2.44
N GLY A 402 -15.43 -19.40 -2.04
CA GLY A 402 -16.40 -18.67 -1.20
C GLY A 402 -17.21 -17.59 -1.94
N GLY A 403 -16.89 -17.31 -3.20
CA GLY A 403 -17.44 -16.14 -3.89
C GLY A 403 -16.91 -14.80 -3.33
N GLY A 404 -15.94 -14.86 -2.41
CA GLY A 404 -15.34 -13.74 -1.68
C GLY A 404 -14.63 -14.24 -0.44
N VAL A 405 -14.94 -13.65 0.71
CA VAL A 405 -14.39 -14.07 2.01
C VAL A 405 -15.11 -15.31 2.52
N ILE A 406 -14.33 -16.26 3.05
CA ILE A 406 -14.81 -17.45 3.75
C ILE A 406 -14.77 -17.16 5.26
N VAL A 407 -15.81 -17.61 6.00
CA VAL A 407 -15.83 -17.60 7.47
C VAL A 407 -15.89 -19.03 8.00
N GLN A 408 -15.11 -19.31 9.04
CA GLN A 408 -15.11 -20.60 9.74
C GLN A 408 -15.01 -20.40 11.24
N ARG A 409 -15.81 -21.15 12.02
CA ARG A 409 -15.66 -21.22 13.48
C ARG A 409 -14.38 -21.97 13.82
N PHE A 410 -13.66 -21.49 14.84
CA PHE A 410 -12.40 -22.13 15.26
C PHE A 410 -12.61 -23.59 15.68
N GLY A 411 -13.68 -23.91 16.42
CA GLY A 411 -14.00 -25.28 16.79
C GLY A 411 -14.28 -26.21 15.61
N ASP A 412 -14.87 -25.70 14.51
CA ASP A 412 -15.04 -26.49 13.30
C ASP A 412 -13.71 -26.73 12.58
N LEU A 413 -12.83 -25.72 12.52
CA LEU A 413 -11.49 -25.87 11.96
C LEU A 413 -10.66 -26.93 12.70
N ILE A 414 -10.64 -26.90 14.03
CA ILE A 414 -9.90 -27.88 14.85
C ILE A 414 -10.43 -29.31 14.65
N ARG A 415 -11.74 -29.46 14.42
CA ARG A 415 -12.36 -30.77 14.13
C ARG A 415 -12.22 -31.19 12.67
N GLY A 416 -11.48 -30.43 11.84
CA GLY A 416 -11.24 -30.74 10.42
C GLY A 416 -12.52 -30.75 9.58
N ARG A 417 -13.47 -29.85 9.85
CA ARG A 417 -14.73 -29.78 9.13
C ARG A 417 -15.10 -28.33 8.79
N ARG A 418 -15.77 -28.12 7.67
CA ARG A 418 -16.29 -26.82 7.28
C ARG A 418 -17.34 -26.31 8.25
N SER A 419 -17.44 -24.99 8.44
CA SER A 419 -18.64 -24.37 9.01
C SER A 419 -19.78 -24.35 7.98
N THR A 420 -21.00 -24.46 8.47
CA THR A 420 -22.22 -24.41 7.66
C THR A 420 -23.15 -23.32 8.20
N PRO A 421 -24.12 -22.83 7.40
CA PRO A 421 -25.09 -21.83 7.89
C PRO A 421 -25.78 -22.24 9.19
N GLY A 422 -26.15 -23.52 9.35
CA GLY A 422 -26.76 -24.02 10.60
C GLY A 422 -25.80 -23.91 11.79
N ARG A 423 -24.54 -24.33 11.65
CA ARG A 423 -23.56 -24.21 12.74
C ARG A 423 -23.22 -22.76 13.08
N MET A 424 -23.31 -21.84 12.09
CA MET A 424 -23.15 -20.40 12.34
C MET A 424 -24.33 -19.83 13.13
N GLN A 425 -25.55 -20.31 12.87
CA GLN A 425 -26.75 -19.93 13.62
C GLN A 425 -26.74 -20.44 15.07
N ASP A 426 -26.14 -21.60 15.33
CA ASP A 426 -25.99 -22.19 16.66
C ASP A 426 -24.88 -21.51 17.49
N SER A 427 -24.08 -20.61 16.89
CA SER A 427 -23.02 -19.87 17.56
C SER A 427 -23.60 -18.70 18.39
N PHE A 428 -22.99 -18.41 19.53
CA PHE A 428 -23.31 -17.18 20.27
C PHE A 428 -22.70 -15.93 19.61
N MET A 429 -21.73 -16.10 18.69
CA MET A 429 -21.14 -15.01 17.95
C MET A 429 -22.05 -14.50 16.84
N THR A 430 -22.26 -13.20 16.80
CA THR A 430 -22.91 -12.52 15.67
C THR A 430 -21.81 -11.97 14.74
N PRO A 431 -21.63 -12.54 13.54
CA PRO A 431 -20.65 -12.07 12.58
C PRO A 431 -20.94 -10.62 12.15
N THR A 432 -19.92 -9.76 12.13
CA THR A 432 -20.08 -8.38 11.62
C THR A 432 -19.95 -8.29 10.10
N LEU A 433 -19.33 -9.29 9.46
CA LEU A 433 -19.29 -9.44 8.00
C LEU A 433 -20.14 -10.63 7.56
N ASN A 434 -21.04 -10.39 6.61
CA ASN A 434 -21.74 -11.47 5.93
C ASN A 434 -20.79 -12.16 4.93
N ALA A 435 -20.13 -13.23 5.39
CA ALA A 435 -19.19 -14.03 4.61
C ALA A 435 -19.72 -15.46 4.42
N THR A 436 -19.16 -16.20 3.45
CA THR A 436 -19.57 -17.56 3.13
C THR A 436 -19.03 -18.55 4.16
N PRO A 437 -19.89 -19.28 4.91
CA PRO A 437 -19.43 -20.36 5.78
C PRO A 437 -18.69 -21.45 4.99
N GLY A 438 -17.47 -21.78 5.37
CA GLY A 438 -16.63 -22.68 4.58
C GLY A 438 -15.54 -23.37 5.37
N ASP A 439 -14.48 -23.76 4.67
CA ASP A 439 -13.32 -24.47 5.19
C ASP A 439 -12.02 -23.78 4.75
N LEU A 440 -11.33 -23.15 5.68
CA LEU A 440 -10.07 -22.45 5.45
C LEU A 440 -8.90 -23.40 5.17
N SER A 441 -9.03 -24.70 5.55
CA SER A 441 -8.01 -25.70 5.25
C SER A 441 -7.88 -26.02 3.75
N LEU A 442 -8.93 -25.72 2.97
CA LEU A 442 -8.89 -25.83 1.51
C LEU A 442 -8.20 -24.65 0.81
N VAL A 443 -7.94 -23.59 1.53
CA VAL A 443 -7.38 -22.34 1.00
C VAL A 443 -5.97 -22.07 1.51
N LEU A 444 -5.80 -22.12 2.83
CA LEU A 444 -4.53 -21.79 3.45
C LEU A 444 -3.57 -22.98 3.40
N PRO A 445 -2.32 -22.78 2.96
CA PRO A 445 -1.29 -23.80 3.08
C PRO A 445 -1.16 -24.29 4.52
N LYS A 446 -1.02 -25.62 4.68
CA LYS A 446 -0.96 -26.27 5.99
C LYS A 446 -0.02 -25.58 6.98
N ARG A 447 1.18 -25.17 6.54
CA ARG A 447 2.17 -24.52 7.39
C ARG A 447 1.67 -23.16 7.95
N ILE A 448 0.92 -22.42 7.14
CA ILE A 448 0.31 -21.15 7.57
C ILE A 448 -0.83 -21.41 8.55
N LEU A 449 -1.68 -22.38 8.22
CA LEU A 449 -2.84 -22.74 9.06
C LEU A 449 -2.40 -23.28 10.42
N ASP A 450 -1.43 -24.22 10.46
CA ASP A 450 -0.88 -24.74 11.71
C ASP A 450 -0.34 -23.59 12.58
N GLY A 451 0.41 -22.64 11.99
CA GLY A 451 0.96 -21.49 12.72
C GLY A 451 -0.12 -20.58 13.31
N ILE A 452 -1.23 -20.36 12.58
CA ILE A 452 -2.39 -19.60 13.08
C ILE A 452 -3.03 -20.31 14.26
N ILE A 453 -3.22 -21.63 14.18
CA ILE A 453 -3.80 -22.44 15.26
C ILE A 453 -2.92 -22.39 16.51
N GLU A 454 -1.60 -22.57 16.38
CA GLU A 454 -0.65 -22.44 17.50
C GLU A 454 -0.74 -21.05 18.14
N MET A 455 -0.80 -19.98 17.34
CA MET A 455 -0.92 -18.60 17.83
C MET A 455 -2.23 -18.36 18.59
N ILE A 456 -3.37 -18.92 18.14
CA ILE A 456 -4.66 -18.78 18.82
C ILE A 456 -4.58 -19.41 20.22
N TYR A 457 -4.01 -20.61 20.37
CA TYR A 457 -3.81 -21.24 21.67
C TYR A 457 -2.81 -20.50 22.54
N ALA A 458 -1.78 -19.91 21.95
CA ALA A 458 -0.83 -19.08 22.71
C ALA A 458 -1.50 -17.78 23.22
N LEU A 459 -2.32 -17.13 22.39
CA LEU A 459 -3.09 -15.94 22.79
C LEU A 459 -4.12 -16.25 23.86
N ASP A 460 -4.72 -17.43 23.86
CA ASP A 460 -5.71 -17.84 24.86
C ASP A 460 -5.13 -17.84 26.29
N LYS A 461 -3.82 -18.02 26.44
CA LYS A 461 -3.11 -17.94 27.74
C LYS A 461 -3.04 -16.51 28.30
N VAL A 462 -3.07 -15.49 27.45
CA VAL A 462 -3.01 -14.06 27.83
C VAL A 462 -4.36 -13.35 27.71
N ALA A 463 -5.24 -13.87 26.87
CA ALA A 463 -6.61 -13.41 26.65
C ALA A 463 -7.54 -14.64 26.62
N PRO A 464 -7.92 -15.20 27.79
CA PRO A 464 -8.77 -16.39 27.88
C PRO A 464 -10.09 -16.22 27.14
N GLY A 465 -10.44 -17.18 26.31
CA GLY A 465 -11.59 -17.13 25.39
C GLY A 465 -11.21 -16.91 23.93
N THR A 466 -9.93 -16.66 23.64
CA THR A 466 -9.44 -16.54 22.24
C THR A 466 -9.60 -17.86 21.49
N ALA A 467 -9.32 -19.01 22.12
CA ALA A 467 -9.46 -20.36 21.54
C ALA A 467 -10.86 -20.96 21.73
N ASN A 468 -11.89 -20.12 21.91
CA ASN A 468 -13.27 -20.59 22.00
C ASN A 468 -13.73 -21.20 20.67
N ASP A 469 -14.56 -22.25 20.73
CA ASP A 469 -15.13 -22.91 19.55
C ASP A 469 -15.86 -21.94 18.60
N ASP A 470 -16.47 -20.90 19.15
CA ASP A 470 -17.25 -19.90 18.42
C ASP A 470 -16.44 -18.68 17.94
N THR A 471 -15.15 -18.60 18.27
CA THR A 471 -14.26 -17.60 17.66
C THR A 471 -14.31 -17.74 16.14
N LEU A 472 -14.56 -16.62 15.44
CA LEU A 472 -14.70 -16.60 13.99
C LEU A 472 -13.37 -16.28 13.32
N LEU A 473 -13.06 -17.04 12.26
CA LEU A 473 -11.89 -16.85 11.42
C LEU A 473 -12.34 -16.55 10.00
N TYR A 474 -11.95 -15.39 9.48
CA TYR A 474 -12.26 -14.97 8.12
C TYR A 474 -11.01 -15.08 7.25
N GLY A 475 -11.12 -15.69 6.10
CA GLY A 475 -10.00 -15.87 5.18
C GLY A 475 -10.32 -15.43 3.75
N VAL A 476 -9.31 -14.87 3.11
CA VAL A 476 -7.95 -14.69 3.63
C VAL A 476 -7.65 -13.23 3.86
N GLU A 477 -6.81 -12.93 4.84
CA GLU A 477 -6.17 -11.63 4.93
C GLU A 477 -4.77 -11.73 4.35
N VAL A 478 -4.44 -10.81 3.43
CA VAL A 478 -3.12 -10.74 2.82
C VAL A 478 -2.60 -9.31 2.92
N LYS A 479 -1.37 -9.15 3.37
CA LYS A 479 -0.67 -7.87 3.29
C LYS A 479 0.45 -7.98 2.27
N PHE A 480 0.28 -7.23 1.20
CA PHE A 480 1.24 -7.09 0.13
C PHE A 480 2.24 -5.99 0.46
N TYR A 481 3.49 -6.22 0.12
CA TYR A 481 4.56 -5.25 0.28
C TYR A 481 5.18 -4.97 -1.09
N ASN A 482 5.52 -3.70 -1.34
CA ASN A 482 6.22 -3.32 -2.55
C ASN A 482 7.62 -3.94 -2.57
N MET A 483 8.19 -4.12 -3.77
CA MET A 483 9.60 -4.48 -3.90
C MET A 483 10.45 -3.48 -3.13
N GLU A 484 11.48 -3.96 -2.45
CA GLU A 484 12.41 -3.10 -1.76
C GLU A 484 13.47 -2.61 -2.75
N VAL A 485 13.53 -1.29 -2.90
CA VAL A 485 14.51 -0.64 -3.76
C VAL A 485 15.84 -0.57 -3.04
N LYS A 486 16.93 -0.91 -3.72
CA LYS A 486 18.27 -0.83 -3.15
C LYS A 486 18.74 0.62 -3.10
N VAL A 487 18.92 1.13 -1.89
CA VAL A 487 19.39 2.48 -1.59
C VAL A 487 20.54 2.45 -0.58
N ASN A 488 21.24 3.57 -0.42
CA ASN A 488 22.27 3.77 0.59
C ASN A 488 21.68 4.27 1.94
N GLU A 489 22.53 4.65 2.88
CA GLU A 489 22.14 5.19 4.19
C GLU A 489 21.41 6.55 4.11
N GLN A 490 21.56 7.28 3.02
CA GLN A 490 20.86 8.52 2.72
C GLN A 490 19.50 8.30 2.05
N LEU A 491 19.14 7.05 1.77
CA LEU A 491 17.98 6.62 0.96
C LEU A 491 18.10 7.06 -0.51
N GLU A 492 19.32 7.28 -0.97
CA GLU A 492 19.68 7.61 -2.34
C GLU A 492 19.94 6.31 -3.12
N THR A 493 19.56 6.30 -4.39
CA THR A 493 19.78 5.18 -5.30
C THR A 493 21.24 5.12 -5.79
N CYS A 494 21.53 4.28 -6.78
CA CYS A 494 22.82 4.33 -7.48
C CYS A 494 23.04 5.60 -8.31
N TYR A 495 22.02 6.44 -8.43
CA TYR A 495 22.08 7.73 -9.14
C TYR A 495 22.10 8.87 -8.12
N PRO A 496 23.19 9.69 -8.09
CA PRO A 496 23.30 10.82 -7.17
C PRO A 496 22.16 11.83 -7.32
N GLY A 497 21.53 12.23 -6.21
CA GLY A 497 20.38 13.12 -6.19
C GLY A 497 19.03 12.46 -6.50
N LEU A 498 18.97 11.11 -6.69
CA LEU A 498 17.73 10.38 -6.84
C LEU A 498 17.42 9.58 -5.58
N TYR A 499 16.44 10.01 -4.82
CA TYR A 499 16.01 9.42 -3.56
C TYR A 499 14.68 8.67 -3.72
N ILE A 500 14.56 7.51 -3.08
CA ILE A 500 13.31 6.73 -3.10
C ILE A 500 12.87 6.44 -1.67
N ILE A 501 11.71 6.99 -1.29
CA ILE A 501 11.16 6.95 0.05
C ILE A 501 9.67 6.57 0.04
N GLY A 502 9.06 6.53 1.21
CA GLY A 502 7.65 6.19 1.35
C GLY A 502 7.37 4.71 1.13
N ASP A 503 6.10 4.33 1.08
CA ASP A 503 5.65 2.93 0.98
C ASP A 503 6.08 2.29 -0.36
N GLY A 504 6.20 3.09 -1.42
CA GLY A 504 6.68 2.65 -2.74
C GLY A 504 8.13 2.17 -2.76
N SER A 505 8.95 2.61 -1.80
CA SER A 505 10.34 2.13 -1.66
C SER A 505 10.45 0.68 -1.16
N GLY A 506 9.37 0.12 -0.58
CA GLY A 506 9.41 -1.16 0.12
C GLY A 506 10.13 -1.12 1.47
N ILE A 507 10.65 0.04 1.90
CA ILE A 507 11.39 0.23 3.16
C ILE A 507 10.46 0.68 4.28
N THR A 508 9.46 1.51 3.98
CA THR A 508 8.53 2.08 4.96
C THR A 508 7.09 1.66 4.68
N HIS A 509 6.32 1.35 5.74
CA HIS A 509 4.96 0.81 5.65
C HIS A 509 4.00 1.45 6.65
N SER A 510 4.36 2.58 7.26
CA SER A 510 3.54 3.33 8.20
C SER A 510 3.71 4.83 7.99
N LEU A 511 2.74 5.61 8.50
CA LEU A 511 2.77 7.07 8.41
C LEU A 511 4.06 7.64 8.99
N SER A 512 4.44 7.22 10.22
CA SER A 512 5.64 7.72 10.90
C SER A 512 6.93 7.42 10.16
N HIS A 513 7.10 6.17 9.67
CA HIS A 513 8.31 5.78 8.94
C HIS A 513 8.43 6.50 7.61
N ALA A 514 7.32 6.62 6.87
CA ALA A 514 7.30 7.35 5.61
C ALA A 514 7.62 8.85 5.83
N SER A 515 7.00 9.49 6.82
CA SER A 515 7.30 10.88 7.19
C SER A 515 8.75 11.07 7.63
N ALA A 516 9.26 10.16 8.49
CA ALA A 516 10.65 10.19 8.96
C ALA A 516 11.66 10.04 7.82
N SER A 517 11.36 9.19 6.81
CA SER A 517 12.21 9.05 5.62
C SER A 517 12.27 10.35 4.81
N GLY A 518 11.14 11.07 4.70
CA GLY A 518 11.09 12.38 4.05
C GLY A 518 11.95 13.43 4.76
N VAL A 519 11.85 13.50 6.09
CA VAL A 519 12.69 14.40 6.91
C VAL A 519 14.18 14.06 6.75
N HIS A 520 14.51 12.75 6.73
CA HIS A 520 15.90 12.30 6.59
C HIS A 520 16.52 12.76 5.28
N VAL A 521 15.83 12.53 4.16
CA VAL A 521 16.31 12.94 2.83
C VAL A 521 16.41 14.46 2.70
N ALA A 522 15.42 15.19 3.21
CA ALA A 522 15.46 16.66 3.18
C ALA A 522 16.70 17.21 3.90
N ARG A 523 17.08 16.62 5.04
CA ARG A 523 18.29 16.99 5.78
C ARG A 523 19.57 16.61 5.06
N ASP A 524 19.54 15.60 4.21
CA ASP A 524 20.71 15.22 3.40
C ASP A 524 20.91 16.18 2.23
N ILE A 525 19.86 16.51 1.50
CA ILE A 525 19.89 17.45 0.36
C ILE A 525 20.40 18.85 0.79
N THR A 526 20.15 19.27 2.04
CA THR A 526 20.49 20.60 2.54
C THR A 526 21.84 20.67 3.27
N LYS A 527 22.63 19.59 3.29
CA LYS A 527 24.01 19.60 3.83
C LYS A 527 24.97 20.26 2.85
#